data_2e6b01f74b3b0ae255dbc991df8621c2
#
_entry.id   2e6b01f74b3b0ae255dbc991df8621c2
#
_cell.length_a   1.000
_cell.length_b   1.000
_cell.length_c   1.000
_cell.angle_alpha   90.00
_cell.angle_beta   90.00
_cell.angle_gamma   90.00
#
_symmetry.space_group_name_H-M   'P 1'
#
loop_
_entity.id
_entity.type
_entity.pdbx_description
1 polymer ?
#
loop_
_entity_poly.entity_id
_entity_poly.type
_entity_poly.pdbx_seq_one_letter_code
_entity_poly.pdbx_strand_id
1 'polypeptide(L)'
;MDAGADFSKVKMQFSGQAGHASAEQTPADSALHQVICWGEKALAHVERCAHERFGGLTGLRFNVGRIEGGIKANMIAPSAELRFGFRPLPSTDVDALLRTFRDFADPEPAEFSETFRGPSLPSGAIADAEARRLAARDVADALDLPIGNAVDFWTEASLFSKAGYTTLVYGPGDIAQAHAADEWVALDQLN
;
A
#
# COMPACT_ATOMS: atom_id res chain seq x y z
N MET A 1 19.30 3.80 -4.55
CA MET A 1 18.19 3.06 -3.94
C MET A 1 18.39 1.57 -4.19
N ASP A 2 18.40 0.74 -3.14
CA ASP A 2 18.75 -0.69 -3.22
C ASP A 2 17.51 -1.59 -3.45
N ALA A 3 16.34 -1.18 -2.97
CA ALA A 3 15.06 -1.84 -3.21
C ALA A 3 13.89 -0.87 -2.99
N GLY A 4 12.75 -1.12 -3.64
CA GLY A 4 11.49 -0.43 -3.45
C GLY A 4 10.34 -1.44 -3.29
N ALA A 5 9.41 -1.15 -2.38
CA ALA A 5 8.27 -2.02 -2.12
C ALA A 5 7.26 -2.04 -3.28
N ASP A 6 6.48 -3.12 -3.38
CA ASP A 6 5.25 -3.15 -4.19
C ASP A 6 4.26 -2.10 -3.67
N PHE A 7 3.27 -1.75 -4.49
CA PHE A 7 2.19 -0.87 -4.06
C PHE A 7 0.85 -1.24 -4.68
N SER A 8 -0.16 -1.46 -3.85
CA SER A 8 -1.54 -1.69 -4.29
C SER A 8 -2.50 -0.69 -3.67
N LYS A 9 -3.48 -0.25 -4.45
CA LYS A 9 -4.62 0.56 -4.01
C LYS A 9 -5.90 -0.23 -4.20
N VAL A 10 -6.75 -0.23 -3.20
CA VAL A 10 -8.02 -0.95 -3.18
C VAL A 10 -9.16 -0.01 -2.81
N LYS A 11 -10.29 -0.21 -3.49
CA LYS A 11 -11.59 0.38 -3.17
C LYS A 11 -12.53 -0.74 -2.71
N MET A 12 -13.25 -0.49 -1.64
CA MET A 12 -14.31 -1.37 -1.14
C MET A 12 -15.61 -0.58 -0.96
N GLN A 13 -16.73 -1.23 -1.24
CA GLN A 13 -18.05 -0.71 -0.93
C GLN A 13 -18.81 -1.68 -0.03
N PHE A 14 -19.43 -1.14 1.00
CA PHE A 14 -20.24 -1.85 1.96
C PHE A 14 -21.68 -1.41 1.85
N SER A 15 -22.60 -2.36 2.00
CA SER A 15 -24.05 -2.11 1.98
C SER A 15 -24.64 -2.44 3.34
N GLY A 16 -25.54 -1.57 3.80
CA GLY A 16 -26.31 -1.74 5.02
C GLY A 16 -27.80 -1.57 4.78
N GLN A 17 -28.60 -1.71 5.82
CA GLN A 17 -30.03 -1.49 5.80
C GLN A 17 -30.38 -0.16 6.44
N ALA A 18 -30.89 0.78 5.65
CA ALA A 18 -31.33 2.07 6.20
C ALA A 18 -32.42 1.88 7.26
N GLY A 19 -32.28 2.57 8.38
CA GLY A 19 -33.25 2.49 9.47
C GLY A 19 -32.94 3.54 10.55
N HIS A 20 -33.83 3.61 11.55
CA HIS A 20 -33.61 4.48 12.70
C HIS A 20 -32.64 3.79 13.69
N ALA A 21 -31.68 4.53 14.24
CA ALA A 21 -30.64 3.97 15.13
C ALA A 21 -31.17 3.36 16.42
N SER A 22 -32.44 3.63 16.82
CA SER A 22 -33.08 2.99 17.97
C SER A 22 -33.67 1.60 17.66
N ALA A 23 -33.68 1.18 16.39
CA ALA A 23 -34.10 -0.18 16.04
C ALA A 23 -33.04 -1.18 16.51
N GLU A 24 -33.47 -2.42 16.77
CA GLU A 24 -32.54 -3.51 17.03
C GLU A 24 -31.69 -3.73 15.78
N GLN A 25 -30.36 -3.78 15.96
CA GLN A 25 -29.40 -3.91 14.88
C GLN A 25 -28.19 -4.73 15.28
N THR A 26 -27.57 -5.36 14.29
CA THR A 26 -26.26 -5.99 14.39
C THR A 26 -25.21 -5.12 13.69
N PRO A 27 -23.91 -5.33 13.91
CA PRO A 27 -22.86 -4.63 13.14
C PRO A 27 -22.99 -4.80 11.62
N ALA A 28 -23.57 -5.93 11.16
CA ALA A 28 -23.78 -6.21 9.74
C ALA A 28 -24.84 -5.30 9.08
N ASP A 29 -25.76 -4.74 9.86
CA ASP A 29 -26.84 -3.90 9.34
C ASP A 29 -26.37 -2.49 8.95
N SER A 30 -25.27 -2.02 9.54
CA SER A 30 -24.70 -0.71 9.26
C SER A 30 -23.44 -0.81 8.43
N ALA A 31 -23.43 -0.22 7.25
CA ALA A 31 -22.25 -0.20 6.38
C ALA A 31 -21.02 0.45 7.08
N LEU A 32 -21.20 1.46 7.92
CA LEU A 32 -20.12 2.05 8.69
C LEU A 32 -19.60 1.12 9.79
N HIS A 33 -20.45 0.35 10.45
CA HIS A 33 -20.00 -0.65 11.42
C HIS A 33 -19.20 -1.76 10.74
N GLN A 34 -19.62 -2.20 9.54
CA GLN A 34 -18.87 -3.17 8.75
C GLN A 34 -17.46 -2.63 8.43
N VAL A 35 -17.31 -1.35 8.03
CA VAL A 35 -16.01 -0.70 7.79
C VAL A 35 -15.14 -0.69 9.06
N ILE A 36 -15.73 -0.38 10.22
CA ILE A 36 -15.00 -0.36 11.50
C ILE A 36 -14.50 -1.76 11.87
N CYS A 37 -15.36 -2.78 11.80
CA CYS A 37 -14.98 -4.16 12.08
C CYS A 37 -13.93 -4.70 11.10
N TRP A 38 -14.05 -4.36 9.84
CA TRP A 38 -13.03 -4.68 8.84
C TRP A 38 -11.68 -4.01 9.17
N GLY A 39 -11.73 -2.71 9.49
CA GLY A 39 -10.54 -1.93 9.84
C GLY A 39 -9.78 -2.49 11.03
N GLU A 40 -10.47 -2.92 12.07
CA GLU A 40 -9.87 -3.60 13.24
C GLU A 40 -9.08 -4.85 12.80
N LYS A 41 -9.71 -5.73 12.01
CA LYS A 41 -9.07 -6.95 11.50
C LYS A 41 -7.87 -6.65 10.60
N ALA A 42 -7.99 -5.63 9.73
CA ALA A 42 -6.91 -5.22 8.83
C ALA A 42 -5.71 -4.68 9.61
N LEU A 43 -5.92 -3.79 10.57
CA LEU A 43 -4.85 -3.24 11.42
C LEU A 43 -4.18 -4.33 12.27
N ALA A 44 -4.95 -5.24 12.86
CA ALA A 44 -4.40 -6.37 13.60
C ALA A 44 -3.57 -7.32 12.71
N HIS A 45 -3.94 -7.48 11.43
CA HIS A 45 -3.15 -8.25 10.49
C HIS A 45 -1.81 -7.56 10.18
N VAL A 46 -1.83 -6.25 9.92
CA VAL A 46 -0.63 -5.45 9.68
C VAL A 46 0.35 -5.53 10.86
N GLU A 47 -0.16 -5.47 12.09
CA GLU A 47 0.66 -5.60 13.30
C GLU A 47 1.33 -6.99 13.38
N ARG A 48 0.62 -8.06 13.02
CA ARG A 48 1.22 -9.42 12.97
C ARG A 48 2.35 -9.52 11.95
N CYS A 49 2.30 -8.77 10.84
CA CYS A 49 3.34 -8.73 9.82
C CYS A 49 4.52 -7.82 10.17
N ALA A 50 4.49 -7.09 11.28
CA ALA A 50 5.48 -6.06 11.63
C ALA A 50 6.92 -6.57 11.75
N HIS A 51 7.12 -7.88 12.01
CA HIS A 51 8.46 -8.49 12.15
C HIS A 51 9.00 -9.11 10.87
N GLU A 52 8.23 -9.18 9.81
CA GLU A 52 8.70 -9.65 8.52
C GLU A 52 9.78 -8.73 7.97
N ARG A 53 10.76 -9.29 7.24
CA ARG A 53 11.90 -8.56 6.71
C ARG A 53 12.22 -9.03 5.29
N PHE A 54 12.62 -8.07 4.46
CA PHE A 54 13.21 -8.33 3.15
C PHE A 54 14.28 -7.27 2.86
N GLY A 55 15.55 -7.66 2.88
CA GLY A 55 16.64 -6.70 2.79
C GLY A 55 16.53 -5.62 3.88
N GLY A 56 16.50 -4.35 3.49
CA GLY A 56 16.29 -3.20 4.39
C GLY A 56 14.83 -2.85 4.66
N LEU A 57 13.87 -3.54 4.03
CA LEU A 57 12.43 -3.30 4.19
C LEU A 57 11.86 -4.08 5.38
N THR A 58 10.86 -3.53 6.05
CA THR A 58 10.27 -4.12 7.26
C THR A 58 8.76 -4.05 7.26
N GLY A 59 8.11 -5.18 7.49
CA GLY A 59 6.69 -5.31 7.71
C GLY A 59 5.82 -4.92 6.50
N LEU A 60 4.53 -5.05 6.67
CA LEU A 60 3.52 -4.60 5.72
C LEU A 60 3.19 -3.13 6.00
N ARG A 61 3.46 -2.21 5.05
CA ARG A 61 2.98 -0.82 5.15
C ARG A 61 1.53 -0.77 4.69
N PHE A 62 0.69 -0.11 5.47
CA PHE A 62 -0.75 -0.06 5.25
C PHE A 62 -1.29 1.32 5.63
N ASN A 63 -2.22 1.84 4.83
CA ASN A 63 -2.89 3.10 5.11
C ASN A 63 -4.35 3.05 4.65
N VAL A 64 -5.28 3.40 5.52
CA VAL A 64 -6.65 3.75 5.13
C VAL A 64 -6.65 5.23 4.76
N GLY A 65 -6.80 5.50 3.46
CA GLY A 65 -6.70 6.87 2.92
C GLY A 65 -8.04 7.61 2.89
N ARG A 66 -9.17 6.88 2.87
CA ARG A 66 -10.51 7.50 2.82
C ARG A 66 -11.57 6.56 3.37
N ILE A 67 -12.49 7.11 4.14
CA ILE A 67 -13.75 6.48 4.54
C ILE A 67 -14.86 7.51 4.31
N GLU A 68 -15.90 7.09 3.61
CA GLU A 68 -17.11 7.91 3.40
C GLU A 68 -18.35 7.04 3.58
N GLY A 69 -19.38 7.60 4.18
CA GLY A 69 -20.66 6.89 4.33
C GLY A 69 -21.56 7.47 5.42
N GLY A 70 -22.71 6.85 5.56
CA GLY A 70 -23.73 7.30 6.50
C GLY A 70 -24.40 8.61 6.10
N ILE A 71 -25.38 9.04 6.92
CA ILE A 71 -26.16 10.26 6.68
C ILE A 71 -26.23 11.10 7.94
N LYS A 72 -26.69 10.51 9.06
CA LYS A 72 -26.90 11.17 10.35
C LYS A 72 -26.67 10.19 11.50
N ALA A 73 -26.36 10.70 12.68
CA ALA A 73 -26.11 9.90 13.87
C ALA A 73 -27.30 9.03 14.32
N ASN A 74 -28.53 9.43 13.99
CA ASN A 74 -29.75 8.68 14.33
C ASN A 74 -30.25 7.77 13.19
N MET A 75 -29.42 7.50 12.18
CA MET A 75 -29.73 6.62 11.06
C MET A 75 -28.69 5.52 10.92
N ILE A 76 -29.15 4.30 10.65
CA ILE A 76 -28.28 3.18 10.26
C ILE A 76 -27.73 3.49 8.88
N ALA A 77 -26.40 3.37 8.70
CA ALA A 77 -25.74 3.72 7.44
C ALA A 77 -26.05 2.71 6.32
N PRO A 78 -26.74 3.14 5.24
CA PRO A 78 -27.11 2.23 4.16
C PRO A 78 -25.94 1.89 3.22
N SER A 79 -24.89 2.73 3.22
CA SER A 79 -23.71 2.52 2.38
C SER A 79 -22.50 3.16 2.99
N ALA A 80 -21.33 2.58 2.68
CA ALA A 80 -20.03 3.18 2.97
C ALA A 80 -19.03 2.79 1.89
N GLU A 81 -18.09 3.70 1.58
CA GLU A 81 -16.93 3.46 0.74
C GLU A 81 -15.66 3.57 1.58
N LEU A 82 -14.75 2.65 1.37
CA LEU A 82 -13.42 2.62 1.97
C LEU A 82 -12.38 2.56 0.87
N ARG A 83 -11.33 3.38 0.97
CA ARG A 83 -10.14 3.29 0.12
C ARG A 83 -8.92 3.12 0.99
N PHE A 84 -8.13 2.10 0.67
CA PHE A 84 -6.87 1.83 1.35
C PHE A 84 -5.75 1.51 0.36
N GLY A 85 -4.53 1.67 0.81
CA GLY A 85 -3.34 1.27 0.09
C GLY A 85 -2.40 0.49 0.99
N PHE A 86 -1.63 -0.40 0.41
CA PHE A 86 -0.63 -1.17 1.14
C PHE A 86 0.63 -1.39 0.31
N ARG A 87 1.74 -1.61 1.01
CA ARG A 87 3.04 -1.90 0.42
C ARG A 87 3.56 -3.18 1.07
N PRO A 88 3.38 -4.33 0.40
CA PRO A 88 3.92 -5.59 0.86
C PRO A 88 5.43 -5.66 0.61
N LEU A 89 6.10 -6.55 1.30
CA LEU A 89 7.48 -6.88 0.99
C LEU A 89 7.56 -7.60 -0.38
N PRO A 90 8.67 -7.46 -1.13
CA PRO A 90 8.84 -8.10 -2.43
C PRO A 90 8.66 -9.63 -2.45
N SER A 91 8.76 -10.29 -1.31
CA SER A 91 8.53 -11.72 -1.14
C SER A 91 7.07 -12.13 -0.91
N THR A 92 6.15 -11.15 -0.79
CA THR A 92 4.75 -11.41 -0.43
C THR A 92 3.93 -11.79 -1.67
N ASP A 93 3.07 -12.82 -1.54
CA ASP A 93 2.02 -13.09 -2.51
C ASP A 93 0.90 -12.03 -2.37
N VAL A 94 0.92 -11.04 -3.26
CA VAL A 94 -0.02 -9.91 -3.25
C VAL A 94 -1.47 -10.39 -3.45
N ASP A 95 -1.68 -11.43 -4.27
CA ASP A 95 -3.02 -11.94 -4.52
C ASP A 95 -3.59 -12.67 -3.30
N ALA A 96 -2.74 -13.41 -2.56
CA ALA A 96 -3.12 -14.00 -1.27
C ALA A 96 -3.46 -12.90 -0.24
N LEU A 97 -2.67 -11.83 -0.20
CA LEU A 97 -2.91 -10.71 0.71
C LEU A 97 -4.22 -9.97 0.38
N LEU A 98 -4.53 -9.76 -0.90
CA LEU A 98 -5.81 -9.18 -1.34
C LEU A 98 -6.99 -10.05 -0.93
N ARG A 99 -6.88 -11.38 -1.10
CA ARG A 99 -7.91 -12.31 -0.60
C ARG A 99 -8.10 -12.18 0.91
N THR A 100 -7.01 -12.13 1.67
CA THR A 100 -7.05 -11.93 3.13
C THR A 100 -7.79 -10.66 3.52
N PHE A 101 -7.50 -9.53 2.87
CA PHE A 101 -8.21 -8.28 3.14
C PHE A 101 -9.69 -8.34 2.74
N ARG A 102 -10.03 -9.01 1.65
CA ARG A 102 -11.42 -9.24 1.27
C ARG A 102 -12.17 -10.09 2.32
N ASP A 103 -11.55 -11.16 2.79
CA ASP A 103 -12.14 -12.13 3.72
C ASP A 103 -12.33 -11.55 5.15
N PHE A 104 -11.71 -10.41 5.47
CA PHE A 104 -11.98 -9.70 6.73
C PHE A 104 -13.37 -9.07 6.76
N ALA A 105 -13.99 -8.84 5.61
CA ALA A 105 -15.34 -8.29 5.53
C ALA A 105 -16.37 -9.39 5.81
N ASP A 106 -17.29 -9.11 6.72
CA ASP A 106 -18.44 -9.94 7.04
C ASP A 106 -19.60 -8.99 7.39
N PRO A 107 -20.65 -8.96 6.56
CA PRO A 107 -20.85 -9.67 5.29
C PRO A 107 -19.84 -9.26 4.18
N GLU A 108 -19.79 -10.08 3.13
CA GLU A 108 -18.95 -9.79 1.95
C GLU A 108 -19.26 -8.39 1.37
N PRO A 109 -18.25 -7.60 0.99
CA PRO A 109 -18.46 -6.26 0.48
C PRO A 109 -19.18 -6.29 -0.87
N ALA A 110 -20.02 -5.29 -1.13
CA ALA A 110 -20.73 -5.15 -2.41
C ALA A 110 -19.76 -4.95 -3.59
N GLU A 111 -18.60 -4.33 -3.33
CA GLU A 111 -17.52 -4.19 -4.29
C GLU A 111 -16.17 -4.34 -3.56
N PHE A 112 -15.24 -5.09 -4.15
CA PHE A 112 -13.84 -5.12 -3.78
C PHE A 112 -13.02 -5.04 -5.07
N SER A 113 -12.39 -3.91 -5.32
CA SER A 113 -11.64 -3.69 -6.56
C SER A 113 -10.23 -3.14 -6.28
N GLU A 114 -9.24 -3.80 -6.85
CA GLU A 114 -7.89 -3.27 -6.91
C GLU A 114 -7.83 -2.22 -8.02
N THR A 115 -7.62 -0.96 -7.65
CA THR A 115 -7.63 0.17 -8.59
C THR A 115 -6.26 0.51 -9.13
N PHE A 116 -5.21 -0.02 -8.51
CA PHE A 116 -3.83 0.13 -8.95
C PHE A 116 -2.94 -0.95 -8.34
N ARG A 117 -1.99 -1.47 -9.15
CA ARG A 117 -0.89 -2.34 -8.71
C ARG A 117 0.41 -1.90 -9.36
N GLY A 118 1.39 -1.52 -8.56
CA GLY A 118 2.76 -1.23 -8.98
C GLY A 118 3.73 -2.30 -8.46
N PRO A 119 4.55 -2.90 -9.33
CA PRO A 119 5.52 -3.92 -8.92
C PRO A 119 6.64 -3.34 -8.05
N SER A 120 7.34 -4.21 -7.33
CA SER A 120 8.57 -3.85 -6.59
C SER A 120 9.69 -3.37 -7.52
N LEU A 121 10.71 -2.75 -6.95
CA LEU A 121 11.96 -2.44 -7.61
C LEU A 121 13.12 -3.12 -6.82
N PRO A 122 13.90 -4.01 -7.46
CA PRO A 122 13.68 -4.62 -8.76
C PRO A 122 12.42 -5.49 -8.81
N SER A 123 11.79 -5.59 -9.98
CA SER A 123 10.61 -6.42 -10.18
C SER A 123 10.98 -7.86 -10.62
N GLY A 124 10.06 -8.80 -10.41
CA GLY A 124 10.20 -10.20 -10.82
C GLY A 124 10.31 -11.17 -9.65
N ALA A 125 10.56 -12.44 -9.96
CA ALA A 125 10.83 -13.46 -8.94
C ALA A 125 12.09 -13.11 -8.14
N ILE A 126 12.21 -13.61 -6.91
CA ILE A 126 13.31 -13.26 -5.98
C ILE A 126 14.69 -13.42 -6.62
N ALA A 127 14.93 -14.53 -7.34
CA ALA A 127 16.22 -14.79 -7.99
C ALA A 127 16.52 -13.76 -9.10
N ASP A 128 15.52 -13.40 -9.90
CA ASP A 128 15.66 -12.40 -10.97
C ASP A 128 15.83 -11.00 -10.39
N ALA A 129 15.12 -10.69 -9.31
CA ALA A 129 15.24 -9.43 -8.60
C ALA A 129 16.66 -9.21 -8.06
N GLU A 130 17.29 -10.25 -7.49
CA GLU A 130 18.67 -10.16 -7.00
C GLU A 130 19.68 -9.92 -8.14
N ALA A 131 19.54 -10.63 -9.27
CA ALA A 131 20.38 -10.41 -10.43
C ALA A 131 20.26 -8.99 -10.99
N ARG A 132 19.03 -8.46 -11.05
CA ARG A 132 18.76 -7.06 -11.47
C ARG A 132 19.31 -6.04 -10.50
N ARG A 133 19.24 -6.34 -9.20
CA ARG A 133 19.83 -5.49 -8.18
C ARG A 133 21.35 -5.36 -8.33
N LEU A 134 22.02 -6.47 -8.58
CA LEU A 134 23.48 -6.47 -8.84
C LEU A 134 23.81 -5.69 -10.11
N ALA A 135 23.10 -5.92 -11.21
CA ALA A 135 23.30 -5.17 -12.45
C ALA A 135 23.08 -3.65 -12.28
N ALA A 136 22.10 -3.25 -11.46
CA ALA A 136 21.87 -1.84 -11.16
C ALA A 136 23.03 -1.24 -10.32
N ARG A 137 23.61 -2.01 -9.40
CA ARG A 137 24.81 -1.60 -8.65
C ARG A 137 26.01 -1.43 -9.55
N ASP A 138 26.28 -2.36 -10.46
CA ASP A 138 27.38 -2.25 -11.42
C ASP A 138 27.26 -0.97 -12.26
N VAL A 139 26.04 -0.60 -12.68
CA VAL A 139 25.80 0.66 -13.40
C VAL A 139 26.02 1.88 -12.50
N ALA A 140 25.55 1.85 -11.25
CA ALA A 140 25.78 2.94 -10.31
C ALA A 140 27.26 3.15 -10.02
N ASP A 141 28.03 2.07 -9.81
CA ASP A 141 29.47 2.11 -9.58
C ASP A 141 30.21 2.66 -10.83
N ALA A 142 29.81 2.25 -12.04
CA ALA A 142 30.40 2.75 -13.29
C ALA A 142 30.15 4.25 -13.52
N LEU A 143 29.08 4.80 -12.93
CA LEU A 143 28.73 6.23 -12.99
C LEU A 143 29.16 7.01 -11.76
N ASP A 144 29.89 6.40 -10.83
CA ASP A 144 30.29 7.01 -9.53
C ASP A 144 29.10 7.56 -8.73
N LEU A 145 27.96 6.85 -8.75
CA LEU A 145 26.75 7.23 -8.04
C LEU A 145 26.68 6.56 -6.66
N PRO A 146 26.37 7.29 -5.59
CA PRO A 146 26.21 6.71 -4.27
C PRO A 146 24.97 5.79 -4.22
N ILE A 147 25.14 4.62 -3.60
CA ILE A 147 24.04 3.67 -3.39
C ILE A 147 23.36 3.99 -2.06
N GLY A 148 22.09 4.38 -2.14
CA GLY A 148 21.25 4.62 -0.97
C GLY A 148 20.56 3.35 -0.44
N ASN A 149 19.90 3.49 0.70
CA ASN A 149 19.15 2.42 1.35
C ASN A 149 17.91 2.00 0.56
N ALA A 150 17.32 0.85 0.94
CA ALA A 150 16.00 0.45 0.53
C ALA A 150 14.94 1.46 1.00
N VAL A 151 13.89 1.66 0.22
CA VAL A 151 12.83 2.62 0.50
C VAL A 151 11.45 1.99 0.42
N ASP A 152 10.54 2.47 1.26
CA ASP A 152 9.15 1.98 1.35
C ASP A 152 8.19 2.67 0.36
N PHE A 153 8.68 3.54 -0.53
CA PHE A 153 7.84 4.16 -1.54
C PHE A 153 7.96 3.49 -2.91
N TRP A 154 6.89 3.59 -3.68
CA TRP A 154 6.83 3.09 -5.05
C TRP A 154 7.23 4.17 -6.05
N THR A 155 7.91 3.78 -7.13
CA THR A 155 8.27 4.65 -8.25
C THR A 155 7.97 3.97 -9.58
N GLU A 156 7.76 4.75 -10.63
CA GLU A 156 7.57 4.24 -12.00
C GLU A 156 8.80 3.49 -12.53
N ALA A 157 9.97 3.66 -11.92
CA ALA A 157 11.17 2.87 -12.21
C ALA A 157 10.93 1.36 -12.14
N SER A 158 10.00 0.92 -11.29
CA SER A 158 9.58 -0.47 -11.18
C SER A 158 8.93 -1.01 -12.44
N LEU A 159 8.23 -0.18 -13.21
CA LEU A 159 7.62 -0.55 -14.50
C LEU A 159 8.68 -0.79 -15.56
N PHE A 160 9.72 0.04 -15.60
CA PHE A 160 10.87 -0.18 -16.49
C PHE A 160 11.63 -1.45 -16.09
N SER A 161 11.82 -1.68 -14.78
CA SER A 161 12.42 -2.93 -14.29
C SER A 161 11.58 -4.15 -14.69
N LYS A 162 10.24 -4.06 -14.60
CA LYS A 162 9.32 -5.12 -15.06
C LYS A 162 9.44 -5.37 -16.57
N ALA A 163 9.71 -4.34 -17.36
CA ALA A 163 9.95 -4.45 -18.80
C ALA A 163 11.34 -4.99 -19.16
N GLY A 164 12.20 -5.27 -18.16
CA GLY A 164 13.52 -5.89 -18.36
C GLY A 164 14.70 -4.92 -18.38
N TYR A 165 14.47 -3.63 -18.14
CA TYR A 165 15.54 -2.64 -18.10
C TYR A 165 16.25 -2.64 -16.73
N THR A 166 17.58 -2.44 -16.75
CA THR A 166 18.34 -2.06 -15.54
C THR A 166 17.96 -0.64 -15.17
N THR A 167 17.44 -0.44 -13.97
CA THR A 167 16.79 0.81 -13.59
C THR A 167 17.37 1.35 -12.29
N LEU A 168 17.68 2.64 -12.28
CA LEU A 168 18.13 3.39 -11.13
C LEU A 168 17.12 4.48 -10.79
N VAL A 169 16.95 4.76 -9.48
CA VAL A 169 16.26 5.96 -9.01
C VAL A 169 17.30 6.85 -8.36
N TYR A 170 17.50 8.02 -8.94
CA TYR A 170 18.47 8.99 -8.51
C TYR A 170 17.89 10.39 -8.59
N GLY A 171 18.17 11.23 -7.61
CA GLY A 171 17.73 12.62 -7.56
C GLY A 171 17.90 13.24 -6.18
N PRO A 172 17.77 14.57 -6.09
CA PRO A 172 17.81 15.31 -4.83
C PRO A 172 16.50 15.11 -4.04
N GLY A 173 16.53 15.44 -2.76
CA GLY A 173 15.39 15.45 -1.87
C GLY A 173 15.41 14.37 -0.79
N ASP A 174 14.49 14.51 0.15
CA ASP A 174 14.21 13.56 1.21
C ASP A 174 12.72 13.19 1.15
N ILE A 175 12.41 11.89 1.14
CA ILE A 175 11.02 11.40 1.10
C ILE A 175 10.17 11.91 2.28
N ALA A 176 10.78 12.30 3.38
CA ALA A 176 10.09 12.91 4.52
C ALA A 176 9.45 14.27 4.16
N GLN A 177 9.90 14.93 3.09
CA GLN A 177 9.34 16.19 2.59
C GLN A 177 8.19 15.96 1.60
N ALA A 178 8.09 14.78 1.00
CA ALA A 178 7.07 14.48 0.01
C ALA A 178 5.65 14.57 0.61
N HIS A 179 4.75 15.23 -0.12
CA HIS A 179 3.36 15.45 0.30
C HIS A 179 3.18 16.35 1.55
N ALA A 180 4.25 17.04 1.99
CA ALA A 180 4.16 18.06 3.01
C ALA A 180 3.59 19.37 2.44
N ALA A 181 2.96 20.21 3.29
CA ALA A 181 2.37 21.48 2.86
C ALA A 181 3.42 22.45 2.27
N ASP A 182 4.65 22.39 2.80
CA ASP A 182 5.79 23.23 2.39
C ASP A 182 6.93 22.31 1.90
N GLU A 183 6.67 21.48 0.88
CA GLU A 183 7.67 20.58 0.30
C GLU A 183 8.85 21.38 -0.27
N TRP A 184 10.07 20.98 0.08
CA TRP A 184 11.30 21.66 -0.33
C TRP A 184 12.44 20.70 -0.65
N VAL A 185 13.42 21.18 -1.39
CA VAL A 185 14.69 20.50 -1.65
C VAL A 185 15.84 21.45 -1.34
N ALA A 186 16.89 20.93 -0.71
CA ALA A 186 18.07 21.73 -0.41
C ALA A 186 18.87 22.06 -1.69
N LEU A 187 19.32 23.31 -1.85
CA LEU A 187 20.03 23.74 -3.05
C LEU A 187 21.39 23.05 -3.22
N ASP A 188 22.03 22.65 -2.15
CA ASP A 188 23.30 21.90 -2.17
C ASP A 188 23.15 20.48 -2.73
N GLN A 189 21.94 19.93 -2.78
CA GLN A 189 21.63 18.66 -3.42
C GLN A 189 21.41 18.76 -4.94
N LEU A 190 21.35 19.97 -5.49
CA LEU A 190 21.15 20.23 -6.92
C LEU A 190 22.46 20.43 -7.70
N ASN A 191 23.62 20.44 -7.03
CA ASN A 191 24.94 20.70 -7.62
C ASN A 191 25.75 19.42 -7.80
#